data_c67b56ab5b27e66fe93255921614b6b7
#
_entry.id   c67b56ab5b27e66fe93255921614b6b7
#
_cell.length_a   1.000
_cell.length_b   1.000
_cell.length_c   1.000
_cell.angle_alpha   90.00
_cell.angle_beta   90.00
_cell.angle_gamma   90.00
#
_symmetry.space_group_name_H-M   'P 1'
#
loop_
_entity.id
_entity.type
_entity.pdbx_description
1 polymer ?
#
loop_
_entity_poly.entity_id
_entity_poly.type
_entity_poly.pdbx_seq_one_letter_code
_entity_poly.pdbx_strand_id
1 'polypeptide(L)'
;YPPFNTGAGYAMGLLSGAEMTTFEMRFIALRCKDTIAPTGTIAQGVGARQVNAHGDIYETKYGLTTSQRVYGTVMENREGNGPCYLRTEGISKEQEQDLYKAYLNMAPSQTLKWMEAGKGPSEENVEIEGTEPYIVGGHTASGYWVDNNRATTIEGLYAAGDVAGGCPQKYVTGALAEGEIAAEAILEYLNGKDDDRIAAENKKEALACGGEQELSQTAIAKKAEYESHLNASRSLMNAEQLEEAMQKIMDQYAGGISTDYRY
;
A
#
# COMPACT_ATOMS: atom_id res chain seq x y z
N TYR A 1 -2.88 -4.15 -11.08
CA TYR A 1 -1.87 -3.27 -10.49
C TYR A 1 -0.76 -3.01 -11.49
N PRO A 2 -0.13 -1.82 -11.46
CA PRO A 2 1.00 -1.55 -12.33
C PRO A 2 2.14 -2.55 -12.06
N PRO A 3 2.78 -3.10 -13.11
CA PRO A 3 3.86 -4.06 -12.93
C PRO A 3 5.10 -3.48 -12.24
N PHE A 4 5.17 -2.16 -12.16
CA PHE A 4 6.28 -1.43 -11.52
C PHE A 4 6.14 -1.34 -9.99
N ASN A 5 4.99 -1.69 -9.42
CA ASN A 5 4.77 -1.68 -7.97
C ASN A 5 5.31 -2.96 -7.34
N THR A 6 6.63 -2.99 -7.16
CA THR A 6 7.39 -4.18 -6.73
C THR A 6 7.73 -4.21 -5.24
N GLY A 7 7.17 -3.29 -4.43
CA GLY A 7 7.47 -3.18 -3.00
C GLY A 7 8.76 -2.42 -2.68
N ALA A 8 9.27 -1.63 -3.61
CA ALA A 8 10.49 -0.85 -3.41
C ALA A 8 10.44 0.05 -2.16
N GLY A 9 9.26 0.62 -1.85
CA GLY A 9 9.06 1.42 -0.64
C GLY A 9 9.33 0.64 0.65
N TYR A 10 8.96 -0.63 0.72
CA TYR A 10 9.30 -1.49 1.85
C TYR A 10 10.77 -1.88 1.84
N ALA A 11 11.31 -2.21 0.67
CA ALA A 11 12.70 -2.66 0.53
C ALA A 11 13.69 -1.58 0.99
N MET A 12 13.45 -0.33 0.65
CA MET A 12 14.31 0.79 1.08
C MET A 12 14.46 0.86 2.60
N GLY A 13 13.35 0.76 3.32
CA GLY A 13 13.38 0.82 4.77
C GLY A 13 14.02 -0.41 5.39
N LEU A 14 13.70 -1.60 4.91
CA LEU A 14 14.30 -2.85 5.39
C LEU A 14 15.81 -2.85 5.19
N LEU A 15 16.29 -2.42 4.03
CA LEU A 15 17.71 -2.32 3.74
C LEU A 15 18.42 -1.24 4.58
N SER A 16 17.68 -0.23 5.02
CA SER A 16 18.17 0.80 5.94
C SER A 16 18.11 0.39 7.41
N GLY A 17 17.53 -0.78 7.72
CA GLY A 17 17.40 -1.28 9.08
C GLY A 17 16.15 -0.79 9.83
N ALA A 18 15.16 -0.25 9.13
CA ALA A 18 13.89 0.11 9.74
C ALA A 18 13.10 -1.13 10.15
N GLU A 19 12.47 -1.06 11.32
CA GLU A 19 11.56 -2.11 11.77
C GLU A 19 10.24 -2.06 11.01
N MET A 20 9.68 -3.24 10.78
CA MET A 20 8.40 -3.44 10.12
C MET A 20 7.41 -4.14 11.04
N THR A 21 6.13 -3.98 10.78
CA THR A 21 5.07 -4.60 11.58
C THR A 21 4.01 -5.25 10.71
N THR A 22 3.37 -6.26 11.26
CA THR A 22 2.16 -6.95 10.73
C THR A 22 2.30 -7.56 9.33
N PHE A 23 3.50 -7.91 8.87
CA PHE A 23 3.71 -8.59 7.59
C PHE A 23 3.15 -10.01 7.53
N GLU A 24 2.85 -10.62 8.67
CA GLU A 24 2.11 -11.87 8.80
C GLU A 24 0.65 -11.74 8.37
N MET A 25 0.12 -10.52 8.31
CA MET A 25 -1.23 -10.22 7.88
C MET A 25 -1.22 -9.82 6.41
N ARG A 26 -1.99 -10.54 5.59
CA ARG A 26 -2.16 -10.23 4.17
C ARG A 26 -3.54 -9.69 3.89
N PHE A 27 -3.62 -8.72 2.99
CA PHE A 27 -4.88 -8.27 2.44
C PHE A 27 -5.20 -9.03 1.15
N ILE A 28 -6.26 -9.81 1.19
CA ILE A 28 -6.83 -10.41 -0.01
C ILE A 28 -8.25 -9.89 -0.11
N ALA A 29 -8.45 -8.92 -0.98
CA ALA A 29 -9.76 -8.33 -1.20
C ALA A 29 -10.75 -9.38 -1.69
N LEU A 30 -12.01 -9.22 -1.31
CA LEU A 30 -13.08 -9.83 -2.06
C LEU A 30 -13.06 -9.28 -3.48
N ARG A 31 -12.95 -10.13 -4.46
CA ARG A 31 -12.76 -9.78 -5.87
C ARG A 31 -13.77 -10.47 -6.77
N CYS A 32 -13.99 -9.90 -7.93
CA CYS A 32 -14.66 -10.62 -9.00
C CYS A 32 -13.77 -11.80 -9.40
N LYS A 33 -14.36 -12.97 -9.50
CA LYS A 33 -13.63 -14.22 -9.75
C LYS A 33 -12.78 -14.15 -11.03
N ASP A 34 -11.62 -14.75 -10.98
CA ASP A 34 -10.61 -14.80 -12.05
C ASP A 34 -10.07 -13.42 -12.47
N THR A 35 -10.35 -12.40 -11.69
CA THR A 35 -9.81 -11.06 -11.87
C THR A 35 -9.32 -10.49 -10.54
N ILE A 36 -8.66 -9.33 -10.58
CA ILE A 36 -8.34 -8.55 -9.37
C ILE A 36 -9.36 -7.44 -9.12
N ALA A 37 -10.46 -7.44 -9.84
CA ALA A 37 -11.45 -6.38 -9.79
C ALA A 37 -12.13 -6.32 -8.42
N PRO A 38 -12.09 -5.17 -7.72
CA PRO A 38 -12.69 -5.03 -6.41
C PRO A 38 -14.22 -5.04 -6.51
N THR A 39 -14.87 -5.70 -5.57
CA THR A 39 -16.33 -5.86 -5.55
C THR A 39 -17.07 -4.64 -5.03
N GLY A 40 -16.40 -3.75 -4.30
CA GLY A 40 -17.01 -2.57 -3.69
C GLY A 40 -17.70 -1.65 -4.69
N THR A 41 -17.12 -1.47 -5.87
CA THR A 41 -17.67 -0.63 -6.94
C THR A 41 -19.01 -1.16 -7.45
N ILE A 42 -19.16 -2.48 -7.60
CA ILE A 42 -20.43 -3.10 -7.97
C ILE A 42 -21.43 -2.99 -6.82
N ALA A 43 -21.02 -3.37 -5.62
CA ALA A 43 -21.89 -3.37 -4.46
C ALA A 43 -22.45 -1.96 -4.14
N GLN A 44 -21.63 -0.93 -4.24
CA GLN A 44 -22.04 0.46 -3.94
C GLN A 44 -22.62 1.17 -5.16
N GLY A 45 -22.03 1.00 -6.34
CA GLY A 45 -22.43 1.71 -7.55
C GLY A 45 -23.82 1.32 -8.06
N VAL A 46 -24.19 0.04 -7.95
CA VAL A 46 -25.50 -0.45 -8.40
C VAL A 46 -26.33 -1.09 -7.29
N GLY A 47 -25.87 -1.01 -6.03
CA GLY A 47 -26.57 -1.57 -4.88
C GLY A 47 -26.62 -3.09 -4.88
N ALA A 48 -25.69 -3.77 -5.53
CA ALA A 48 -25.67 -5.21 -5.64
C ALA A 48 -25.43 -5.87 -4.28
N ARG A 49 -26.29 -6.86 -3.94
CA ARG A 49 -26.20 -7.64 -2.70
C ARG A 49 -25.42 -8.92 -2.92
N GLN A 50 -24.69 -9.36 -1.90
CA GLN A 50 -24.04 -10.67 -1.94
C GLN A 50 -25.03 -11.79 -1.76
N VAL A 51 -25.03 -12.73 -2.69
CA VAL A 51 -25.90 -13.92 -2.67
C VAL A 51 -25.08 -15.18 -2.88
N ASN A 52 -25.56 -16.29 -2.31
CA ASN A 52 -25.01 -17.62 -2.53
C ASN A 52 -25.58 -18.28 -3.80
N ALA A 53 -25.19 -19.51 -4.08
CA ALA A 53 -25.68 -20.27 -5.24
C ALA A 53 -27.20 -20.53 -5.23
N HIS A 54 -27.83 -20.47 -4.07
CA HIS A 54 -29.28 -20.62 -3.91
C HIS A 54 -30.04 -19.30 -4.09
N GLY A 55 -29.31 -18.18 -4.24
CA GLY A 55 -29.90 -16.84 -4.36
C GLY A 55 -30.19 -16.17 -3.01
N ASP A 56 -29.80 -16.79 -1.89
CA ASP A 56 -30.00 -16.23 -0.56
C ASP A 56 -29.01 -15.11 -0.28
N ILE A 57 -29.51 -14.01 0.27
CA ILE A 57 -28.66 -12.90 0.72
C ILE A 57 -28.01 -13.27 2.04
N TYR A 58 -26.70 -13.50 2.03
CA TYR A 58 -25.97 -13.93 3.22
C TYR A 58 -25.20 -12.80 3.94
N GLU A 59 -25.03 -11.65 3.32
CA GLU A 59 -24.23 -10.55 3.91
C GLU A 59 -24.80 -10.05 5.25
N THR A 60 -26.11 -10.17 5.47
CA THR A 60 -26.73 -9.81 6.75
C THR A 60 -26.40 -10.79 7.87
N LYS A 61 -26.08 -12.05 7.55
CA LYS A 61 -25.63 -13.08 8.49
C LYS A 61 -24.24 -12.76 9.07
N TYR A 62 -23.36 -12.22 8.24
CA TYR A 62 -21.95 -12.01 8.59
C TYR A 62 -21.61 -10.54 8.84
N GLY A 63 -22.34 -9.60 8.26
CA GLY A 63 -22.14 -8.16 8.36
C GLY A 63 -21.67 -7.52 7.06
N LEU A 64 -21.56 -6.18 7.07
CA LEU A 64 -21.38 -5.36 5.87
C LEU A 64 -19.98 -4.70 5.75
N THR A 65 -19.12 -4.86 6.74
CA THR A 65 -17.76 -4.36 6.63
C THR A 65 -16.94 -5.15 5.61
N THR A 66 -15.88 -4.58 5.10
CA THR A 66 -15.03 -5.24 4.09
C THR A 66 -14.58 -6.63 4.54
N SER A 67 -14.09 -6.76 5.77
CA SER A 67 -13.67 -8.05 6.33
C SER A 67 -14.82 -9.05 6.46
N GLN A 68 -15.98 -8.59 6.92
CA GLN A 68 -17.16 -9.43 7.09
C GLN A 68 -17.69 -9.94 5.75
N ARG A 69 -17.63 -9.13 4.71
CA ARG A 69 -17.99 -9.53 3.35
C ARG A 69 -17.06 -10.61 2.79
N VAL A 70 -15.75 -10.47 3.01
CA VAL A 70 -14.78 -11.53 2.64
C VAL A 70 -15.05 -12.79 3.44
N TYR A 71 -15.14 -12.66 4.76
CA TYR A 71 -15.39 -13.79 5.65
C TYR A 71 -16.66 -14.54 5.28
N GLY A 72 -17.77 -13.82 5.06
CA GLY A 72 -19.05 -14.42 4.67
C GLY A 72 -18.95 -15.21 3.36
N THR A 73 -18.29 -14.65 2.35
CA THR A 73 -18.09 -15.35 1.06
C THR A 73 -17.28 -16.63 1.23
N VAL A 74 -16.21 -16.59 2.01
CA VAL A 74 -15.38 -17.77 2.26
C VAL A 74 -16.16 -18.83 3.04
N MET A 75 -16.95 -18.43 4.04
CA MET A 75 -17.74 -19.35 4.83
C MET A 75 -18.87 -20.00 4.02
N GLU A 76 -19.62 -19.23 3.23
CA GLU A 76 -20.65 -19.80 2.34
C GLU A 76 -20.04 -20.82 1.37
N ASN A 77 -18.89 -20.54 0.78
CA ASN A 77 -18.19 -21.50 -0.08
C ASN A 77 -17.76 -22.77 0.68
N ARG A 78 -17.24 -22.63 1.90
CA ARG A 78 -16.82 -23.77 2.75
C ARG A 78 -18.00 -24.63 3.22
N GLU A 79 -19.14 -24.00 3.48
CA GLU A 79 -20.39 -24.69 3.88
C GLU A 79 -21.08 -25.37 2.69
N GLY A 80 -20.58 -25.20 1.46
CA GLY A 80 -21.15 -25.81 0.25
C GLY A 80 -22.28 -25.00 -0.38
N ASN A 81 -22.50 -23.75 0.07
CA ASN A 81 -23.51 -22.85 -0.45
C ASN A 81 -23.02 -22.01 -1.65
N GLY A 82 -21.73 -22.12 -2.00
CA GLY A 82 -21.13 -21.43 -3.14
C GLY A 82 -21.44 -22.10 -4.49
N PRO A 83 -21.10 -21.45 -5.60
CA PRO A 83 -20.39 -20.18 -5.68
C PRO A 83 -21.22 -18.98 -5.22
N CYS A 84 -20.52 -17.91 -4.81
CA CYS A 84 -21.15 -16.67 -4.35
C CYS A 84 -21.11 -15.60 -5.43
N TYR A 85 -22.08 -14.70 -5.41
CA TYR A 85 -22.24 -13.67 -6.43
C TYR A 85 -22.58 -12.30 -5.82
N LEU A 86 -22.31 -11.25 -6.59
CA LEU A 86 -23.02 -9.99 -6.47
C LEU A 86 -24.23 -10.05 -7.39
N ARG A 87 -25.43 -9.82 -6.85
CA ARG A 87 -26.68 -9.84 -7.62
C ARG A 87 -26.74 -8.58 -8.50
N THR A 88 -26.32 -8.71 -9.75
CA THR A 88 -26.31 -7.63 -10.75
C THR A 88 -27.31 -7.86 -11.88
N GLU A 89 -27.78 -9.08 -12.03
CA GLU A 89 -28.81 -9.39 -13.02
C GLU A 89 -30.03 -8.48 -12.85
N GLY A 90 -30.45 -7.85 -13.95
CA GLY A 90 -31.58 -6.93 -13.97
C GLY A 90 -31.26 -5.48 -13.65
N ILE A 91 -29.99 -5.10 -13.46
CA ILE A 91 -29.61 -3.67 -13.41
C ILE A 91 -29.88 -3.00 -14.75
N SER A 92 -30.05 -1.67 -14.77
CA SER A 92 -30.30 -0.94 -16.00
C SER A 92 -29.08 -0.96 -16.93
N LYS A 93 -29.32 -0.78 -18.22
CA LYS A 93 -28.23 -0.64 -19.19
C LYS A 93 -27.34 0.58 -18.94
N GLU A 94 -27.88 1.61 -18.32
CA GLU A 94 -27.09 2.78 -17.90
C GLU A 94 -26.13 2.40 -16.76
N GLN A 95 -26.63 1.72 -15.73
CA GLN A 95 -25.81 1.20 -14.63
C GLN A 95 -24.73 0.22 -15.12
N GLU A 96 -25.07 -0.64 -16.07
CA GLU A 96 -24.11 -1.54 -16.71
C GLU A 96 -22.99 -0.75 -17.42
N GLN A 97 -23.34 0.28 -18.21
CA GLN A 97 -22.34 1.12 -18.87
C GLN A 97 -21.45 1.86 -17.88
N ASP A 98 -21.99 2.31 -16.78
CA ASP A 98 -21.20 2.96 -15.73
C ASP A 98 -20.24 1.98 -15.06
N LEU A 99 -20.64 0.73 -14.86
CA LEU A 99 -19.73 -0.32 -14.41
C LEU A 99 -18.62 -0.60 -15.42
N TYR A 100 -18.93 -0.68 -16.71
CA TYR A 100 -17.90 -0.82 -17.75
C TYR A 100 -16.88 0.30 -17.71
N LYS A 101 -17.32 1.56 -17.62
CA LYS A 101 -16.43 2.73 -17.52
C LYS A 101 -15.56 2.68 -16.27
N ALA A 102 -16.17 2.37 -15.13
CA ALA A 102 -15.46 2.29 -13.85
C ALA A 102 -14.37 1.20 -13.88
N TYR A 103 -14.70 0.02 -14.36
CA TYR A 103 -13.74 -1.09 -14.41
C TYR A 103 -12.71 -0.94 -15.52
N LEU A 104 -13.02 -0.26 -16.62
CA LEU A 104 -12.03 0.04 -17.65
C LEU A 104 -10.84 0.81 -17.09
N ASN A 105 -11.09 1.72 -16.14
CA ASN A 105 -10.04 2.49 -15.49
C ASN A 105 -9.40 1.76 -14.30
N MET A 106 -10.17 1.00 -13.55
CA MET A 106 -9.74 0.45 -12.26
C MET A 106 -9.20 -0.98 -12.38
N ALA A 107 -9.83 -1.82 -13.17
CA ALA A 107 -9.48 -3.22 -13.37
C ALA A 107 -9.95 -3.69 -14.78
N PRO A 108 -9.27 -3.30 -15.86
CA PRO A 108 -9.68 -3.58 -17.24
C PRO A 108 -9.94 -5.05 -17.54
N SER A 109 -9.27 -5.96 -16.83
CA SER A 109 -9.49 -7.40 -16.94
C SER A 109 -10.94 -7.81 -16.71
N GLN A 110 -11.67 -7.11 -15.84
CA GLN A 110 -13.08 -7.39 -15.60
C GLN A 110 -13.96 -6.95 -16.79
N THR A 111 -13.67 -5.79 -17.37
CA THR A 111 -14.36 -5.31 -18.59
C THR A 111 -14.11 -6.28 -19.75
N LEU A 112 -12.86 -6.71 -19.94
CA LEU A 112 -12.51 -7.69 -20.97
C LEU A 112 -13.25 -9.03 -20.76
N LYS A 113 -13.30 -9.51 -19.52
CA LYS A 113 -14.03 -10.75 -19.18
C LYS A 113 -15.51 -10.69 -19.59
N TRP A 114 -16.21 -9.60 -19.32
CA TRP A 114 -17.58 -9.40 -19.76
C TRP A 114 -17.72 -9.35 -21.29
N MET A 115 -16.79 -8.64 -21.96
CA MET A 115 -16.78 -8.55 -23.42
C MET A 115 -16.54 -9.91 -24.09
N GLU A 116 -15.60 -10.69 -23.57
CA GLU A 116 -15.26 -12.03 -24.06
C GLU A 116 -16.39 -13.03 -23.83
N ALA A 117 -17.07 -12.91 -22.69
CA ALA A 117 -18.23 -13.74 -22.37
C ALA A 117 -19.47 -13.39 -23.24
N GLY A 118 -19.48 -12.22 -23.86
CA GLY A 118 -20.63 -11.71 -24.61
C GLY A 118 -21.86 -11.42 -23.73
N LYS A 119 -21.69 -11.38 -22.43
CA LYS A 119 -22.73 -11.11 -21.43
C LYS A 119 -22.21 -10.10 -20.42
N GLY A 120 -23.01 -9.07 -20.18
CA GLY A 120 -22.72 -8.04 -19.22
C GLY A 120 -23.27 -8.33 -17.82
N PRO A 121 -22.91 -7.47 -16.84
CA PRO A 121 -23.40 -7.63 -15.47
C PRO A 121 -24.92 -7.41 -15.32
N SER A 122 -25.60 -6.87 -16.32
CA SER A 122 -27.07 -6.78 -16.31
C SER A 122 -27.76 -8.09 -16.70
N GLU A 123 -27.03 -9.02 -17.30
CA GLU A 123 -27.56 -10.29 -17.83
C GLU A 123 -27.16 -11.47 -16.97
N GLU A 124 -26.05 -11.37 -16.23
CA GLU A 124 -25.57 -12.39 -15.30
C GLU A 124 -25.05 -11.76 -14.02
N ASN A 125 -25.27 -12.46 -12.91
CA ASN A 125 -24.68 -12.08 -11.63
C ASN A 125 -23.17 -12.21 -11.68
N VAL A 126 -22.45 -11.29 -11.04
CA VAL A 126 -20.99 -11.31 -11.01
C VAL A 126 -20.51 -12.26 -9.93
N GLU A 127 -19.88 -13.36 -10.32
CA GLU A 127 -19.25 -14.28 -9.38
C GLU A 127 -18.11 -13.62 -8.64
N ILE A 128 -18.07 -13.86 -7.33
CA ILE A 128 -17.10 -13.26 -6.42
C ILE A 128 -16.33 -14.32 -5.66
N GLU A 129 -15.10 -13.99 -5.30
CA GLU A 129 -14.21 -14.90 -4.63
C GLU A 129 -13.43 -14.20 -3.51
N GLY A 130 -13.35 -14.87 -2.36
CA GLY A 130 -12.43 -14.59 -1.27
C GLY A 130 -11.75 -15.88 -0.86
N THR A 131 -10.48 -15.84 -0.55
CA THR A 131 -9.67 -17.04 -0.29
C THR A 131 -9.36 -17.29 1.16
N GLU A 132 -9.27 -16.24 1.96
CA GLU A 132 -8.86 -16.34 3.37
C GLU A 132 -9.85 -15.63 4.29
N PRO A 133 -10.34 -16.30 5.36
CA PRO A 133 -11.40 -15.76 6.20
C PRO A 133 -10.90 -14.84 7.33
N TYR A 134 -9.59 -14.78 7.58
CA TYR A 134 -9.00 -14.09 8.72
C TYR A 134 -8.30 -12.78 8.35
N ILE A 135 -8.84 -12.11 7.34
CA ILE A 135 -8.26 -10.88 6.84
C ILE A 135 -8.85 -9.68 7.55
N VAL A 136 -7.96 -8.78 7.93
CA VAL A 136 -8.35 -7.51 8.53
C VAL A 136 -8.91 -6.58 7.45
N GLY A 137 -9.99 -5.91 7.75
CA GLY A 137 -10.71 -5.10 6.79
C GLY A 137 -9.90 -3.95 6.20
N GLY A 138 -10.20 -3.66 4.96
CA GLY A 138 -9.57 -2.60 4.21
C GLY A 138 -8.25 -3.03 3.61
N HIS A 139 -7.18 -2.62 4.20
CA HIS A 139 -5.82 -3.00 3.85
C HIS A 139 -5.12 -3.59 5.06
N THR A 140 -4.03 -4.31 4.84
CA THR A 140 -3.22 -4.79 5.96
C THR A 140 -2.65 -3.60 6.70
N ALA A 141 -2.56 -3.74 8.02
CA ALA A 141 -1.80 -2.79 8.82
C ALA A 141 -0.27 -2.98 8.68
N SER A 142 0.17 -3.75 7.68
CA SER A 142 1.58 -4.06 7.44
C SER A 142 2.32 -2.88 6.83
N GLY A 143 3.55 -2.69 7.27
CA GLY A 143 4.42 -1.63 6.80
C GLY A 143 5.48 -1.26 7.80
N TYR A 144 6.05 -0.09 7.66
CA TYR A 144 6.99 0.45 8.64
C TYR A 144 6.32 0.54 10.01
N TRP A 145 7.01 0.08 11.06
CA TRP A 145 6.64 0.47 12.39
C TRP A 145 6.81 1.99 12.51
N VAL A 146 5.76 2.68 12.90
CA VAL A 146 5.76 4.14 13.07
C VAL A 146 5.11 4.51 14.38
N ASP A 147 5.57 5.60 14.97
CA ASP A 147 4.94 6.22 16.13
C ASP A 147 3.72 7.09 15.74
N ASN A 148 3.17 7.82 16.68
CA ASN A 148 2.02 8.70 16.44
C ASN A 148 2.35 9.87 15.49
N ASN A 149 3.61 10.22 15.36
CA ASN A 149 4.14 11.27 14.49
C ASN A 149 4.56 10.74 13.11
N ARG A 150 4.33 9.45 12.86
CA ARG A 150 4.73 8.76 11.64
C ARG A 150 6.25 8.63 11.47
N ALA A 151 7.02 8.85 12.53
CA ALA A 151 8.44 8.56 12.54
C ALA A 151 8.69 7.05 12.61
N THR A 152 9.60 6.56 11.80
CA THR A 152 10.05 5.15 11.82
C THR A 152 11.10 4.95 12.92
N THR A 153 11.63 3.73 13.03
CA THR A 153 12.76 3.43 13.93
C THR A 153 14.09 4.02 13.45
N ILE A 154 14.12 4.58 12.26
CA ILE A 154 15.28 5.27 11.71
C ILE A 154 15.10 6.77 11.87
N GLU A 155 16.06 7.43 12.52
CA GLU A 155 16.04 8.88 12.72
C GLU A 155 15.94 9.64 11.37
N GLY A 156 14.97 10.55 11.28
CA GLY A 156 14.73 11.36 10.08
C GLY A 156 13.98 10.63 8.95
N LEU A 157 13.59 9.36 9.14
CA LEU A 157 12.76 8.61 8.21
C LEU A 157 11.33 8.54 8.71
N TYR A 158 10.39 8.98 7.89
CA TYR A 158 8.96 8.96 8.16
C TYR A 158 8.23 8.12 7.12
N ALA A 159 7.10 7.53 7.51
CA ALA A 159 6.29 6.73 6.60
C ALA A 159 4.82 7.05 6.78
N ALA A 160 4.11 7.27 5.69
CA ALA A 160 2.68 7.59 5.66
C ALA A 160 1.97 6.82 4.54
N GLY A 161 0.67 6.62 4.69
CA GLY A 161 -0.15 5.91 3.72
C GLY A 161 0.12 4.40 3.70
N ASP A 162 0.11 3.79 2.53
CA ASP A 162 0.18 2.33 2.36
C ASP A 162 1.45 1.68 2.92
N VAL A 163 2.54 2.42 3.00
CA VAL A 163 3.81 1.90 3.54
C VAL A 163 3.88 1.96 5.05
N ALA A 164 3.05 2.78 5.71
CA ALA A 164 2.99 2.87 7.16
C ALA A 164 2.27 1.68 7.76
N GLY A 165 2.87 1.03 8.75
CA GLY A 165 2.23 0.00 9.54
C GLY A 165 1.25 0.58 10.55
N GLY A 166 0.24 -0.20 10.92
CA GLY A 166 -0.75 0.20 11.91
C GLY A 166 -1.75 1.28 11.47
N CYS A 167 -1.66 1.75 10.23
CA CYS A 167 -2.63 2.71 9.69
C CYS A 167 -4.01 2.06 9.59
N PRO A 168 -5.03 2.57 10.27
CA PRO A 168 -6.34 1.94 10.30
C PRO A 168 -7.11 2.10 8.99
N GLN A 169 -6.72 3.03 8.13
CA GLN A 169 -7.40 3.28 6.87
C GLN A 169 -6.44 3.71 5.77
N LYS A 170 -5.98 2.75 5.00
CA LYS A 170 -5.04 2.94 3.89
C LYS A 170 -5.73 3.30 2.58
N TYR A 171 -6.62 4.28 2.59
CA TYR A 171 -7.23 4.89 1.42
C TYR A 171 -6.70 6.32 1.24
N VAL A 172 -7.07 6.98 0.17
CA VAL A 172 -6.63 8.36 -0.13
C VAL A 172 -6.82 9.30 1.07
N THR A 173 -7.97 9.24 1.73
CA THR A 173 -8.26 10.07 2.92
C THR A 173 -7.31 9.78 4.07
N GLY A 174 -7.06 8.51 4.37
CA GLY A 174 -6.11 8.12 5.41
C GLY A 174 -4.67 8.47 5.04
N ALA A 175 -4.29 8.25 3.79
CA ALA A 175 -2.95 8.61 3.30
C ALA A 175 -2.68 10.11 3.36
N LEU A 176 -3.69 10.95 3.05
CA LEU A 176 -3.58 12.40 3.16
C LEU A 176 -3.46 12.86 4.62
N ALA A 177 -4.30 12.32 5.51
CA ALA A 177 -4.24 12.63 6.93
C ALA A 177 -2.90 12.22 7.56
N GLU A 178 -2.39 11.04 7.21
CA GLU A 178 -1.07 10.61 7.68
C GLU A 178 0.07 11.41 7.09
N GLY A 179 -0.07 11.85 5.84
CA GLY A 179 0.88 12.76 5.20
C GLY A 179 0.94 14.11 5.91
N GLU A 180 -0.20 14.64 6.36
CA GLU A 180 -0.28 15.88 7.14
C GLU A 180 0.41 15.72 8.50
N ILE A 181 0.11 14.65 9.24
CA ILE A 181 0.77 14.34 10.52
C ILE A 181 2.29 14.20 10.34
N ALA A 182 2.72 13.47 9.32
CA ALA A 182 4.14 13.31 9.04
C ALA A 182 4.82 14.64 8.69
N ALA A 183 4.15 15.49 7.91
CA ALA A 183 4.70 16.79 7.51
C ALA A 183 4.89 17.73 8.71
N GLU A 184 3.90 17.79 9.62
CA GLU A 184 4.00 18.56 10.86
C GLU A 184 5.17 18.07 11.73
N ALA A 185 5.28 16.75 11.92
CA ALA A 185 6.35 16.15 12.70
C ALA A 185 7.74 16.38 12.06
N ILE A 186 7.84 16.32 10.73
CA ILE A 186 9.08 16.63 10.00
C ILE A 186 9.48 18.09 10.21
N LEU A 187 8.53 19.02 10.18
CA LEU A 187 8.81 20.44 10.43
C LEU A 187 9.33 20.66 11.86
N GLU A 188 8.72 20.04 12.85
CA GLU A 188 9.19 20.08 14.24
C GLU A 188 10.59 19.49 14.37
N TYR A 189 10.85 18.34 13.75
CA TYR A 189 12.15 17.71 13.73
C TYR A 189 13.23 18.60 13.11
N LEU A 190 12.94 19.24 11.98
CA LEU A 190 13.87 20.14 11.30
C LEU A 190 14.13 21.41 12.10
N ASN A 191 13.10 22.00 12.72
CA ASN A 191 13.25 23.16 13.59
C ASN A 191 14.11 22.84 14.81
N GLY A 192 13.90 21.67 15.45
CA GLY A 192 14.76 21.21 16.54
C GLY A 192 16.22 21.01 16.13
N LYS A 193 16.45 20.49 14.92
CA LYS A 193 17.82 20.36 14.37
C LYS A 193 18.47 21.70 14.07
N ASP A 194 17.69 22.68 13.61
CA ASP A 194 18.16 24.06 13.41
C ASP A 194 18.53 24.74 14.74
N ASP A 195 17.69 24.54 15.78
CA ASP A 195 17.96 25.03 17.14
C ASP A 195 19.22 24.39 17.71
N ASP A 196 19.43 23.09 17.54
CA ASP A 196 20.62 22.37 17.93
C ASP A 196 21.86 22.90 17.18
N ARG A 197 21.71 23.21 15.88
CA ARG A 197 22.76 23.80 15.06
C ARG A 197 23.11 25.20 15.54
N ILE A 198 22.12 26.06 15.79
CA ILE A 198 22.27 27.40 16.32
C ILE A 198 22.94 27.37 17.72
N ALA A 199 22.48 26.43 18.58
CA ALA A 199 23.09 26.23 19.90
C ALA A 199 24.54 25.77 19.80
N ALA A 200 24.88 24.91 18.84
CA ALA A 200 26.24 24.47 18.57
C ALA A 200 27.10 25.59 17.98
N GLU A 201 26.54 26.44 17.11
CA GLU A 201 27.23 27.63 16.58
C GLU A 201 27.50 28.69 17.66
N ASN A 202 26.50 28.98 18.51
CA ASN A 202 26.65 29.87 19.66
C ASN A 202 27.67 29.35 20.68
N LYS A 203 27.71 28.02 20.88
CA LYS A 203 28.70 27.36 21.71
C LYS A 203 30.14 27.44 21.10
N LYS A 204 30.22 27.40 19.78
CA LYS A 204 31.48 27.64 19.04
C LYS A 204 31.96 29.06 19.17
N GLU A 205 31.07 30.05 19.05
CA GLU A 205 31.43 31.47 19.26
C GLU A 205 31.89 31.73 20.70
N ALA A 206 31.22 31.14 21.69
CA ALA A 206 31.62 31.23 23.08
C ALA A 206 32.96 30.54 23.38
N LEU A 207 33.31 29.49 22.66
CA LEU A 207 34.59 28.78 22.76
C LEU A 207 35.69 29.42 21.89
N ALA A 208 35.34 30.10 20.80
CA ALA A 208 36.27 30.82 19.94
C ALA A 208 36.97 32.02 20.66
N CYS A 209 36.38 32.49 21.77
CA CYS A 209 37.04 33.42 22.69
C CYS A 209 38.15 32.76 23.50
N GLY A 210 38.46 31.46 23.36
CA GLY A 210 39.43 30.75 24.18
C GLY A 210 40.17 29.55 23.61
N GLY A 211 40.16 29.27 22.27
CA GLY A 211 40.90 28.11 21.75
C GLY A 211 40.61 27.71 20.32
N GLU A 212 41.25 28.32 19.36
CA GLU A 212 40.87 28.28 17.93
C GLU A 212 41.33 27.07 17.09
N GLN A 213 42.19 26.17 17.56
CA GLN A 213 42.83 25.22 16.63
C GLN A 213 42.32 23.77 16.57
N GLU A 214 41.68 23.26 17.61
CA GLU A 214 41.24 21.84 17.60
C GLU A 214 39.83 21.63 17.03
N LEU A 215 38.97 22.61 17.09
CA LEU A 215 37.57 22.52 16.61
C LEU A 215 37.43 22.59 15.09
N SER A 216 38.38 23.19 14.40
CA SER A 216 38.40 23.35 12.94
C SER A 216 38.58 22.01 12.20
N GLN A 217 39.41 21.12 12.70
CA GLN A 217 39.71 19.84 12.03
C GLN A 217 38.56 18.82 12.20
N THR A 218 37.93 18.77 13.36
CA THR A 218 36.80 17.88 13.62
C THR A 218 35.56 18.32 12.84
N ALA A 219 35.33 19.63 12.71
CA ALA A 219 34.24 20.18 11.92
C ALA A 219 34.44 19.96 10.42
N ILE A 220 35.68 20.10 9.94
CA ILE A 220 36.06 19.83 8.54
C ILE A 220 35.93 18.32 8.23
N ALA A 221 36.34 17.44 9.15
CA ALA A 221 36.22 16.00 8.99
C ALA A 221 34.74 15.57 8.95
N LYS A 222 33.89 16.08 9.86
CA LYS A 222 32.44 15.81 9.84
C LYS A 222 31.74 16.36 8.61
N LYS A 223 32.15 17.54 8.12
CA LYS A 223 31.60 18.08 6.88
C LYS A 223 31.99 17.22 5.68
N ALA A 224 33.24 16.77 5.60
CA ALA A 224 33.72 15.89 4.54
C ALA A 224 33.03 14.52 4.59
N GLU A 225 32.78 13.98 5.78
CA GLU A 225 32.03 12.76 6.01
C GLU A 225 30.57 12.92 5.54
N TYR A 226 29.93 14.02 5.92
CA TYR A 226 28.55 14.32 5.48
C TYR A 226 28.44 14.52 3.97
N GLU A 227 29.39 15.27 3.37
CA GLU A 227 29.47 15.46 1.92
C GLU A 227 29.75 14.14 1.19
N SER A 228 30.54 13.23 1.78
CA SER A 228 30.78 11.89 1.25
C SER A 228 29.51 11.05 1.27
N HIS A 229 28.74 11.05 2.37
CA HIS A 229 27.46 10.36 2.45
C HIS A 229 26.41 10.95 1.50
N LEU A 230 26.37 12.27 1.37
CA LEU A 230 25.47 12.96 0.44
C LEU A 230 25.80 12.63 -1.02
N ASN A 231 27.08 12.57 -1.36
CA ASN A 231 27.54 12.22 -2.69
C ASN A 231 27.37 10.72 -2.99
N ALA A 232 27.54 9.85 -2.00
CA ALA A 232 27.22 8.44 -2.11
C ALA A 232 25.71 8.24 -2.34
N SER A 233 24.85 8.96 -1.61
CA SER A 233 23.40 8.94 -1.80
C SER A 233 22.98 9.49 -3.17
N ARG A 234 23.65 10.53 -3.66
CA ARG A 234 23.43 11.09 -5.01
C ARG A 234 23.92 10.16 -6.12
N SER A 235 24.98 9.40 -5.90
CA SER A 235 25.50 8.43 -6.86
C SER A 235 24.59 7.18 -6.95
N LEU A 236 23.88 6.83 -5.87
CA LEU A 236 22.85 5.79 -5.86
C LEU A 236 21.58 6.19 -6.62
N MET A 237 21.42 7.48 -6.93
CA MET A 237 20.27 8.00 -7.70
C MET A 237 20.64 8.39 -9.14
N ASN A 238 21.76 7.96 -9.66
CA ASN A 238 22.09 8.13 -11.07
C ASN A 238 21.15 7.23 -11.92
N ALA A 239 20.50 7.84 -12.92
CA ALA A 239 19.52 7.16 -13.77
C ALA A 239 20.08 5.87 -14.41
N GLU A 240 21.34 5.84 -14.80
CA GLU A 240 22.02 4.67 -15.37
C GLU A 240 22.14 3.51 -14.36
N GLN A 241 22.45 3.81 -13.11
CA GLN A 241 22.56 2.79 -12.06
C GLN A 241 21.19 2.29 -11.61
N LEU A 242 20.15 3.14 -11.68
CA LEU A 242 18.77 2.75 -11.45
C LEU A 242 18.28 1.83 -12.56
N GLU A 243 18.58 2.13 -13.82
CA GLU A 243 18.30 1.26 -14.97
C GLU A 243 19.03 -0.08 -14.87
N GLU A 244 20.31 -0.08 -14.50
CA GLU A 244 21.08 -1.33 -14.31
C GLU A 244 20.54 -2.17 -13.14
N ALA A 245 20.15 -1.55 -12.03
CA ALA A 245 19.51 -2.22 -10.90
C ALA A 245 18.13 -2.76 -11.27
N MET A 246 17.33 -2.00 -12.02
CA MET A 246 16.04 -2.45 -12.55
C MET A 246 16.22 -3.60 -13.53
N GLN A 247 17.21 -3.54 -14.42
CA GLN A 247 17.49 -4.62 -15.35
C GLN A 247 17.93 -5.90 -14.63
N LYS A 248 18.79 -5.80 -13.61
CA LYS A 248 19.18 -6.96 -12.77
C LYS A 248 18.00 -7.58 -12.04
N ILE A 249 17.08 -6.75 -11.54
CA ILE A 249 15.83 -7.24 -10.94
C ILE A 249 14.97 -7.93 -12.00
N MET A 250 14.80 -7.34 -13.17
CA MET A 250 14.04 -7.95 -14.26
C MET A 250 14.65 -9.26 -14.74
N ASP A 251 15.96 -9.35 -14.85
CA ASP A 251 16.68 -10.57 -15.25
C ASP A 251 16.57 -11.69 -14.21
N GLN A 252 16.59 -11.33 -12.92
CA GLN A 252 16.31 -12.28 -11.83
C GLN A 252 14.86 -12.79 -11.86
N TYR A 253 13.90 -11.93 -12.20
CA TYR A 253 12.50 -12.33 -12.36
C TYR A 253 12.21 -13.08 -13.66
N ALA A 254 12.93 -12.80 -14.74
CA ALA A 254 12.80 -13.54 -16.00
C ALA A 254 13.36 -14.99 -15.92
N GLY A 255 14.23 -15.27 -14.94
CA GLY A 255 14.83 -16.59 -14.72
C GLY A 255 14.01 -17.57 -13.88
N GLY A 256 12.81 -17.25 -13.46
CA GLY A 256 11.96 -18.22 -12.77
C GLY A 256 11.12 -17.70 -11.61
N ILE A 257 10.04 -17.03 -11.89
CA ILE A 257 8.87 -17.15 -11.02
C ILE A 257 8.06 -18.33 -11.54
N SER A 258 8.17 -19.44 -10.84
CA SER A 258 7.24 -20.54 -11.00
C SER A 258 5.82 -20.01 -10.80
N THR A 259 4.96 -20.18 -11.80
CA THR A 259 3.53 -19.84 -11.72
C THR A 259 2.74 -20.82 -10.85
N ASP A 260 3.39 -21.50 -9.93
CA ASP A 260 2.76 -22.46 -9.04
C ASP A 260 2.28 -21.73 -7.74
N TYR A 261 1.24 -20.93 -7.88
CA TYR A 261 0.46 -20.40 -6.77
C TYR A 261 -0.52 -21.47 -6.24
N ARG A 262 0.01 -22.63 -5.86
CA ARG A 262 -0.74 -23.61 -5.07
C ARG A 262 -0.10 -23.72 -3.70
N TYR A 263 -0.38 -22.71 -2.85
CA TYR A 263 -0.41 -22.86 -1.39
C TYR A 263 -1.21 -21.70 -0.80
#